data_6801a981b39f44bd9814f6f6e810e217
#
_entry.id   6801a981b39f44bd9814f6f6e810e217
#
_cell.length_a   1.000
_cell.length_b   1.000
_cell.length_c   1.000
_cell.angle_alpha   90.00
_cell.angle_beta   90.00
_cell.angle_gamma   90.00
#
_symmetry.space_group_name_H-M   'P 1'
#
loop_
_entity.id
_entity.type
_entity.pdbx_description
1 polymer ?
#
loop_
_entity_poly.entity_id
_entity_poly.type
_entity_poly.pdbx_seq_one_letter_code
_entity_poly.pdbx_strand_id
1 'polypeptide(L)'
;MRSTRRVWLSQACTGFVGGMLVTAGSNTVHAAAVLTADVCVYGGTASGVMAAIASARAGLRVVVVEPSRWLGGMTGGGLSHIDWGRQEAVGGTTRGILKQGHNDPEYRRAFAALLEKFGVAVVFEHRVQAVDCHEATIRSIVLEEAPPDRLGCPVAEPTLSEALQVNAQVFVDCSYEGDLMARAGVSYTFGREARETYGESLAGVQEPLAVYDIDPYREPGRPESGLLPLLQEMPDRPIGAADSLTMGYGFRWKYSKQTDQLPLDAPDDYDPRLFEVYRRGFRHGINMFLGRRMRKLGVFEDASGNPFQIGTGNLSRALWAATAFGSNAAYPDGDYAIRARVWKEQQNFVRGLTHFMRTDPAVNEKWKTAAHSIGLEPGIFDDTAGYPHQLYVREARRMQASTVVTQADMEGRTDPDDSVGLASYGVDEWPYATYPLDGKVALAGGYYSMLTLDEVHRGIYKIPYRAIVPRQQQCTNLLVPVCLSASHIAMTSIRMEPVWMILGESAGVAAAMAVAGRLPVQQINITSLQGKLRDLGQKLAR
;
A
#
# COMPACT_ATOMS: atom_id res chain seq x y z
N MET A 1 28.67 17.26 11.70
CA MET A 1 29.44 16.29 10.89
C MET A 1 28.64 16.03 9.63
N ARG A 2 29.19 16.33 8.47
CA ARG A 2 28.47 16.20 7.19
C ARG A 2 28.36 14.73 6.82
N SER A 3 27.12 14.19 6.75
CA SER A 3 26.87 12.82 6.31
C SER A 3 27.05 12.75 4.79
N THR A 4 27.99 11.95 4.36
CA THR A 4 28.26 11.64 2.95
C THR A 4 27.09 10.87 2.34
N ARG A 5 26.41 11.47 1.38
CA ARG A 5 25.36 10.86 0.55
C ARG A 5 25.97 9.67 -0.22
N ARG A 6 25.50 8.46 0.07
CA ARG A 6 25.91 7.27 -0.67
C ARG A 6 24.95 7.02 -1.82
N VAL A 7 25.38 7.37 -3.00
CA VAL A 7 24.85 6.81 -4.25
C VAL A 7 25.53 5.45 -4.43
N TRP A 8 24.76 4.36 -4.36
CA TRP A 8 25.27 3.03 -4.67
C TRP A 8 25.25 2.83 -6.19
N LEU A 9 26.28 3.34 -6.86
CA LEU A 9 26.63 2.94 -8.20
C LEU A 9 27.64 1.79 -8.06
N SER A 10 27.24 0.56 -8.39
CA SER A 10 28.21 -0.50 -8.55
C SER A 10 29.15 -0.15 -9.72
N GLN A 11 30.45 -0.32 -9.53
CA GLN A 11 31.51 -0.03 -10.52
C GLN A 11 31.46 -1.02 -11.71
N ALA A 12 30.41 -0.96 -12.52
CA ALA A 12 30.31 -1.73 -13.76
C ALA A 12 29.70 -0.94 -14.93
N CYS A 13 29.87 0.37 -14.95
CA CYS A 13 29.57 1.19 -16.13
C CYS A 13 30.77 2.11 -16.43
N THR A 14 31.88 1.54 -16.91
CA THR A 14 32.91 2.29 -17.62
C THR A 14 32.46 2.50 -19.07
N GLY A 15 32.03 3.71 -19.39
CA GLY A 15 31.74 4.06 -20.76
C GLY A 15 31.09 5.43 -20.93
N PHE A 16 31.93 6.45 -21.15
CA PHE A 16 31.61 7.78 -21.70
C PHE A 16 30.95 8.81 -20.76
N VAL A 17 31.80 9.54 -20.04
CA VAL A 17 31.54 10.92 -19.66
C VAL A 17 32.30 11.81 -20.67
N GLY A 18 31.58 12.40 -21.63
CA GLY A 18 32.09 13.47 -22.46
C GLY A 18 32.08 14.79 -21.68
N GLY A 19 33.25 15.25 -21.25
CA GLY A 19 33.39 16.55 -20.60
C GLY A 19 33.16 17.68 -21.59
N MET A 20 32.24 18.61 -21.28
CA MET A 20 32.20 19.94 -21.86
C MET A 20 32.44 20.97 -20.74
N LEU A 21 33.60 21.63 -20.80
CA LEU A 21 33.86 22.88 -20.09
C LEU A 21 33.00 23.99 -20.73
N VAL A 22 32.09 24.59 -19.94
CA VAL A 22 31.41 25.82 -20.34
C VAL A 22 31.67 26.89 -19.30
N THR A 23 32.16 28.03 -19.79
CA THR A 23 32.46 29.26 -19.07
C THR A 23 31.22 29.96 -18.57
N ALA A 24 31.34 30.62 -17.42
CA ALA A 24 30.30 31.27 -16.64
C ALA A 24 29.52 32.37 -17.41
N GLY A 25 28.20 32.33 -17.25
CA GLY A 25 27.29 33.45 -17.58
C GLY A 25 25.85 32.98 -17.71
N SER A 26 25.01 33.29 -16.68
CA SER A 26 23.56 33.36 -16.70
C SER A 26 22.75 32.05 -16.92
N ASN A 27 21.88 31.74 -15.97
CA ASN A 27 20.79 30.76 -16.02
C ASN A 27 21.17 29.38 -16.57
N THR A 28 21.86 28.59 -15.77
CA THR A 28 22.02 27.16 -16.06
C THR A 28 20.67 26.47 -15.87
N VAL A 29 19.97 26.24 -16.98
CA VAL A 29 19.01 25.14 -17.07
C VAL A 29 19.85 23.88 -16.83
N HIS A 30 19.76 23.29 -15.62
CA HIS A 30 20.32 21.98 -15.38
C HIS A 30 19.53 21.01 -16.25
N ALA A 31 20.12 20.55 -17.34
CA ALA A 31 19.56 19.41 -18.07
C ALA A 31 19.50 18.23 -17.09
N ALA A 32 18.32 17.65 -16.91
CA ALA A 32 18.12 16.49 -16.06
C ALA A 32 19.13 15.40 -16.44
N ALA A 33 19.74 14.75 -15.46
CA ALA A 33 20.56 13.57 -15.72
C ALA A 33 19.70 12.49 -16.40
N VAL A 34 20.26 11.76 -17.38
CA VAL A 34 19.52 10.74 -18.14
C VAL A 34 20.06 9.36 -17.81
N LEU A 35 19.16 8.48 -17.34
CA LEU A 35 19.40 7.06 -17.18
C LEU A 35 18.73 6.27 -18.31
N THR A 36 19.41 5.24 -18.82
CA THR A 36 18.85 4.34 -19.83
C THR A 36 18.92 2.90 -19.34
N ALA A 37 17.77 2.24 -19.34
CA ALA A 37 17.61 0.84 -18.96
C ALA A 37 16.80 0.07 -20.02
N ASP A 38 16.76 -1.26 -19.92
CA ASP A 38 15.85 -2.05 -20.72
C ASP A 38 14.47 -2.14 -20.03
N VAL A 39 14.47 -2.20 -18.70
CA VAL A 39 13.25 -2.18 -17.87
C VAL A 39 13.40 -1.14 -16.75
N CYS A 40 12.40 -0.30 -16.60
CA CYS A 40 12.24 0.60 -15.45
C CYS A 40 11.10 0.10 -14.56
N VAL A 41 11.39 -0.17 -13.29
CA VAL A 41 10.39 -0.52 -12.27
C VAL A 41 10.16 0.70 -11.38
N TYR A 42 8.94 1.20 -11.34
CA TYR A 42 8.53 2.28 -10.46
C TYR A 42 7.85 1.74 -9.20
N GLY A 43 8.40 2.08 -8.04
CA GLY A 43 8.05 1.53 -6.74
C GLY A 43 8.95 0.36 -6.33
N GLY A 44 9.85 0.59 -5.39
CA GLY A 44 10.72 -0.43 -4.77
C GLY A 44 10.00 -1.26 -3.71
N THR A 45 8.69 -1.47 -3.86
CA THR A 45 7.87 -2.36 -3.04
C THR A 45 8.36 -3.80 -3.14
N ALA A 46 7.83 -4.71 -2.32
CA ALA A 46 8.18 -6.13 -2.46
C ALA A 46 7.85 -6.66 -3.87
N SER A 47 6.74 -6.22 -4.48
CA SER A 47 6.39 -6.51 -5.87
C SER A 47 7.44 -5.97 -6.84
N GLY A 48 7.88 -4.71 -6.64
CA GLY A 48 8.89 -4.09 -7.50
C GLY A 48 10.24 -4.77 -7.44
N VAL A 49 10.67 -5.21 -6.27
CA VAL A 49 11.90 -6.01 -6.12
C VAL A 49 11.79 -7.32 -6.89
N MET A 50 10.64 -8.02 -6.80
CA MET A 50 10.42 -9.26 -7.56
C MET A 50 10.42 -9.01 -9.07
N ALA A 51 9.79 -7.93 -9.55
CA ALA A 51 9.79 -7.56 -10.96
C ALA A 51 11.21 -7.26 -11.47
N ALA A 52 11.97 -6.50 -10.69
CA ALA A 52 13.33 -6.11 -11.04
C ALA A 52 14.27 -7.33 -11.14
N ILE A 53 14.28 -8.21 -10.14
CA ILE A 53 15.15 -9.39 -10.16
C ILE A 53 14.75 -10.39 -11.24
N ALA A 54 13.45 -10.53 -11.55
CA ALA A 54 12.98 -11.40 -12.63
C ALA A 54 13.45 -10.90 -14.01
N SER A 55 13.39 -9.58 -14.23
CA SER A 55 13.91 -8.96 -15.45
C SER A 55 15.43 -9.06 -15.55
N ALA A 56 16.16 -8.80 -14.46
CA ALA A 56 17.61 -8.85 -14.43
C ALA A 56 18.16 -10.26 -14.60
N ARG A 57 17.47 -11.31 -14.11
CA ARG A 57 17.80 -12.72 -14.38
C ARG A 57 17.81 -13.07 -15.86
N ALA A 58 17.05 -12.36 -16.69
CA ALA A 58 17.04 -12.52 -18.12
C ALA A 58 18.19 -11.74 -18.83
N GLY A 59 19.11 -11.16 -18.08
CA GLY A 59 20.27 -10.41 -18.60
C GLY A 59 19.98 -8.96 -18.97
N LEU A 60 18.85 -8.38 -18.56
CA LEU A 60 18.47 -7.01 -18.88
C LEU A 60 19.07 -6.01 -17.88
N ARG A 61 19.32 -4.80 -18.37
CA ARG A 61 19.64 -3.64 -17.52
C ARG A 61 18.36 -3.13 -16.89
N VAL A 62 18.29 -3.15 -15.57
CA VAL A 62 17.10 -2.79 -14.82
C VAL A 62 17.41 -1.64 -13.87
N VAL A 63 16.49 -0.67 -13.80
CA VAL A 63 16.50 0.38 -12.79
C VAL A 63 15.21 0.32 -11.99
N VAL A 64 15.32 0.40 -10.66
CA VAL A 64 14.20 0.61 -9.74
C VAL A 64 14.18 2.07 -9.32
N VAL A 65 13.04 2.72 -9.42
CA VAL A 65 12.79 4.07 -8.89
C VAL A 65 11.92 3.94 -7.65
N GLU A 66 12.41 4.39 -6.51
CA GLU A 66 11.69 4.31 -5.23
C GLU A 66 11.48 5.71 -4.64
N PRO A 67 10.21 6.15 -4.45
CA PRO A 67 9.92 7.47 -3.89
C PRO A 67 10.44 7.68 -2.47
N SER A 68 10.56 6.62 -1.69
CA SER A 68 11.12 6.66 -0.35
C SER A 68 12.64 6.36 -0.35
N ARG A 69 13.21 6.14 0.83
CA ARG A 69 14.60 5.67 0.99
C ARG A 69 14.69 4.20 1.40
N TRP A 70 13.57 3.46 1.33
CA TRP A 70 13.49 2.09 1.82
C TRP A 70 12.89 1.16 0.77
N LEU A 71 13.42 -0.05 0.73
CA LEU A 71 12.90 -1.13 -0.12
C LEU A 71 11.86 -1.97 0.59
N GLY A 72 10.97 -2.58 -0.19
CA GLY A 72 10.04 -3.58 0.28
C GLY A 72 8.64 -3.07 0.62
N GLY A 73 8.39 -1.76 0.52
CA GLY A 73 7.07 -1.20 0.81
C GLY A 73 6.55 -1.65 2.19
N MET A 74 5.32 -2.17 2.25
CA MET A 74 4.73 -2.67 3.51
C MET A 74 5.51 -3.84 4.11
N THR A 75 6.02 -4.77 3.29
CA THR A 75 6.79 -5.93 3.78
C THR A 75 8.04 -5.53 4.57
N GLY A 76 8.69 -4.43 4.18
CA GLY A 76 9.86 -3.89 4.88
C GLY A 76 9.58 -2.68 5.76
N GLY A 77 8.38 -2.10 5.72
CA GLY A 77 8.07 -0.77 6.22
C GLY A 77 6.97 -0.69 7.28
N GLY A 78 6.50 -1.82 7.84
CA GLY A 78 5.54 -1.76 8.93
C GLY A 78 4.42 -2.80 8.89
N LEU A 79 4.42 -3.76 7.97
CA LEU A 79 3.37 -4.78 7.94
C LEU A 79 3.43 -5.69 9.16
N SER A 80 4.61 -5.98 9.66
CA SER A 80 4.89 -6.77 10.87
C SER A 80 4.50 -8.26 10.79
N HIS A 81 3.41 -8.57 10.15
CA HIS A 81 2.92 -9.93 9.91
C HIS A 81 2.42 -10.01 8.48
N ILE A 82 2.91 -11.02 7.75
CA ILE A 82 2.53 -11.23 6.36
C ILE A 82 1.46 -12.31 6.30
N ASP A 83 0.31 -11.94 5.76
CA ASP A 83 -0.81 -12.84 5.53
C ASP A 83 -0.58 -13.64 4.24
N TRP A 84 -0.33 -14.93 4.36
CA TRP A 84 0.01 -15.78 3.21
C TRP A 84 -1.21 -16.31 2.45
N GLY A 85 -2.37 -16.35 3.10
CA GLY A 85 -3.48 -17.15 2.62
C GLY A 85 -3.15 -18.65 2.67
N ARG A 86 -3.39 -19.35 1.58
CA ARG A 86 -3.03 -20.77 1.43
C ARG A 86 -1.58 -20.89 0.96
N GLN A 87 -0.73 -21.47 1.78
CA GLN A 87 0.70 -21.58 1.47
C GLN A 87 0.99 -22.36 0.19
N GLU A 88 0.13 -23.29 -0.21
CA GLU A 88 0.21 -24.02 -1.45
C GLU A 88 0.03 -23.16 -2.70
N ALA A 89 -0.63 -22.01 -2.59
CA ALA A 89 -0.80 -21.05 -3.67
C ALA A 89 0.45 -20.18 -3.91
N VAL A 90 1.33 -20.08 -2.90
CA VAL A 90 2.53 -19.24 -2.98
C VAL A 90 3.67 -20.04 -3.60
N GLY A 91 4.16 -19.60 -4.75
CA GLY A 91 5.26 -20.20 -5.50
C GLY A 91 6.43 -19.26 -5.75
N GLY A 92 7.32 -19.63 -6.65
CA GLY A 92 8.41 -18.82 -7.16
C GLY A 92 9.41 -18.34 -6.12
N THR A 93 10.09 -17.25 -6.44
CA THR A 93 11.05 -16.60 -5.54
C THR A 93 10.37 -16.12 -4.26
N THR A 94 9.11 -15.69 -4.33
CA THR A 94 8.30 -15.24 -3.20
C THR A 94 8.27 -16.27 -2.08
N ARG A 95 8.01 -17.54 -2.38
CA ARG A 95 7.99 -18.61 -1.36
C ARG A 95 9.32 -18.78 -0.65
N GLY A 96 10.44 -18.64 -1.38
CA GLY A 96 11.78 -18.76 -0.81
C GLY A 96 12.07 -17.63 0.19
N ILE A 97 11.68 -16.41 -0.13
CA ILE A 97 11.89 -15.23 0.73
C ILE A 97 11.00 -15.32 1.98
N LEU A 98 9.71 -15.59 1.82
CA LEU A 98 8.77 -15.58 2.93
C LEU A 98 9.01 -16.72 3.94
N LYS A 99 9.52 -17.86 3.50
CA LYS A 99 9.88 -19.00 4.38
C LYS A 99 10.99 -18.66 5.39
N GLN A 100 11.76 -17.60 5.15
CA GLN A 100 12.83 -17.19 6.06
C GLN A 100 12.30 -16.54 7.34
N GLY A 101 11.05 -16.03 7.32
CA GLY A 101 10.39 -15.47 8.51
C GLY A 101 11.04 -14.18 9.02
N HIS A 102 11.49 -13.32 8.13
CA HIS A 102 12.16 -12.07 8.44
C HIS A 102 11.24 -11.05 9.15
N ASN A 103 11.84 -10.19 9.98
CA ASN A 103 11.21 -8.95 10.42
C ASN A 103 11.44 -7.83 9.38
N ASP A 104 10.85 -6.65 9.60
CA ASP A 104 10.89 -5.52 8.65
C ASP A 104 12.33 -5.16 8.20
N PRO A 105 13.32 -4.89 9.08
CA PRO A 105 14.68 -4.59 8.66
C PRO A 105 15.40 -5.76 7.98
N GLU A 106 15.09 -7.00 8.33
CA GLU A 106 15.64 -8.18 7.66
C GLU A 106 15.11 -8.31 6.24
N TYR A 107 13.82 -8.06 6.00
CA TYR A 107 13.27 -7.98 4.65
C TYR A 107 13.94 -6.88 3.82
N ARG A 108 14.11 -5.67 4.37
CA ARG A 108 14.83 -4.59 3.66
C ARG A 108 16.23 -5.02 3.23
N ARG A 109 16.99 -5.64 4.13
CA ARG A 109 18.34 -6.16 3.82
C ARG A 109 18.31 -7.28 2.79
N ALA A 110 17.36 -8.22 2.90
CA ALA A 110 17.21 -9.30 1.94
C ALA A 110 16.88 -8.79 0.54
N PHE A 111 15.99 -7.82 0.43
CA PHE A 111 15.65 -7.18 -0.85
C PHE A 111 16.83 -6.41 -1.44
N ALA A 112 17.55 -5.65 -0.64
CA ALA A 112 18.75 -4.95 -1.09
C ALA A 112 19.83 -5.91 -1.61
N ALA A 113 20.10 -6.99 -0.86
CA ALA A 113 21.06 -8.02 -1.27
C ALA A 113 20.66 -8.74 -2.56
N LEU A 114 19.36 -8.94 -2.78
CA LEU A 114 18.86 -9.52 -4.04
C LEU A 114 19.06 -8.58 -5.22
N LEU A 115 18.74 -7.30 -5.08
CA LEU A 115 18.95 -6.31 -6.14
C LEU A 115 20.45 -6.16 -6.47
N GLU A 116 21.30 -6.09 -5.46
CA GLU A 116 22.76 -6.05 -5.62
C GLU A 116 23.28 -7.31 -6.34
N LYS A 117 22.85 -8.50 -5.91
CA LYS A 117 23.23 -9.79 -6.53
C LYS A 117 22.96 -9.83 -8.02
N PHE A 118 21.87 -9.22 -8.47
CA PHE A 118 21.47 -9.19 -9.87
C PHE A 118 21.89 -7.91 -10.60
N GLY A 119 22.69 -7.04 -9.97
CA GLY A 119 23.21 -5.81 -10.58
C GLY A 119 22.12 -4.78 -10.93
N VAL A 120 21.02 -4.76 -10.17
CA VAL A 120 19.92 -3.81 -10.38
C VAL A 120 20.28 -2.46 -9.76
N ALA A 121 20.20 -1.39 -10.54
CA ALA A 121 20.37 -0.03 -10.05
C ALA A 121 19.11 0.43 -9.30
N VAL A 122 19.27 1.17 -8.20
CA VAL A 122 18.15 1.73 -7.43
C VAL A 122 18.33 3.24 -7.29
N VAL A 123 17.29 3.99 -7.66
CA VAL A 123 17.17 5.44 -7.47
C VAL A 123 16.16 5.70 -6.37
N PHE A 124 16.66 6.09 -5.21
CA PHE A 124 15.82 6.41 -4.04
C PHE A 124 15.43 7.89 -4.01
N GLU A 125 14.39 8.21 -3.24
CA GLU A 125 13.93 9.57 -2.96
C GLU A 125 13.48 10.32 -4.23
N HIS A 126 13.09 9.57 -5.26
CA HIS A 126 12.60 10.12 -6.52
C HIS A 126 11.20 9.61 -6.83
N ARG A 127 10.32 10.51 -7.19
CA ARG A 127 8.96 10.19 -7.60
C ARG A 127 8.66 10.72 -9.00
N VAL A 128 7.71 10.08 -9.69
CA VAL A 128 7.39 10.45 -11.07
C VAL A 128 6.70 11.81 -11.10
N GLN A 129 7.32 12.76 -11.80
CA GLN A 129 6.78 14.09 -12.07
C GLN A 129 5.94 14.10 -13.35
N ALA A 130 6.50 13.55 -14.44
CA ALA A 130 5.86 13.49 -15.74
C ALA A 130 6.22 12.22 -16.51
N VAL A 131 5.40 11.88 -17.50
CA VAL A 131 5.61 10.73 -18.38
C VAL A 131 5.57 11.24 -19.81
N ASP A 132 6.61 10.95 -20.59
CA ASP A 132 6.65 11.24 -22.03
C ASP A 132 6.11 10.02 -22.78
N CYS A 133 4.94 10.19 -23.37
CA CYS A 133 4.29 9.17 -24.21
C CYS A 133 4.24 9.63 -25.65
N HIS A 134 4.59 8.73 -26.56
CA HIS A 134 4.32 8.91 -27.97
C HIS A 134 3.33 7.84 -28.42
N GLU A 135 2.17 8.28 -28.91
CA GLU A 135 1.04 7.39 -29.13
C GLU A 135 0.73 6.61 -27.84
N ALA A 136 0.67 5.30 -27.90
CA ALA A 136 0.43 4.42 -26.77
C ALA A 136 1.73 3.84 -26.17
N THR A 137 2.87 4.52 -26.26
CA THR A 137 4.16 3.98 -25.80
C THR A 137 4.88 5.01 -24.93
N ILE A 138 5.22 4.63 -23.71
CA ILE A 138 6.06 5.43 -22.81
C ILE A 138 7.48 5.43 -23.36
N ARG A 139 8.05 6.59 -23.60
CA ARG A 139 9.46 6.78 -24.01
C ARG A 139 10.36 6.99 -22.81
N SER A 140 9.91 7.85 -21.90
CA SER A 140 10.64 8.19 -20.70
C SER A 140 9.72 8.64 -19.58
N ILE A 141 10.27 8.62 -18.37
CA ILE A 141 9.67 9.27 -17.20
C ILE A 141 10.62 10.34 -16.69
N VAL A 142 10.06 11.46 -16.27
CA VAL A 142 10.78 12.56 -15.61
C VAL A 142 10.49 12.45 -14.13
N LEU A 143 11.53 12.52 -13.32
CA LEU A 143 11.48 12.35 -11.88
C LEU A 143 11.85 13.64 -11.18
N GLU A 144 11.19 13.89 -10.05
CA GLU A 144 11.56 14.91 -9.08
C GLU A 144 12.19 14.28 -7.84
N GLU A 145 13.18 14.92 -7.25
CA GLU A 145 13.79 14.50 -5.98
C GLU A 145 12.93 15.01 -4.83
N ALA A 146 12.41 14.10 -4.01
CA ALA A 146 11.48 14.40 -2.92
C ALA A 146 11.73 13.52 -1.70
N PRO A 147 12.86 13.72 -0.98
CA PRO A 147 13.22 12.91 0.17
C PRO A 147 12.16 13.04 1.27
N PRO A 148 11.69 11.91 1.87
CA PRO A 148 10.73 11.95 2.96
C PRO A 148 11.31 12.65 4.20
N ASP A 149 10.43 13.14 5.07
CA ASP A 149 10.83 13.79 6.32
C ASP A 149 11.55 12.83 7.29
N ARG A 150 11.97 13.33 8.45
CA ARG A 150 12.68 12.53 9.47
C ARG A 150 11.86 11.38 10.05
N LEU A 151 10.55 11.39 9.90
CA LEU A 151 9.64 10.34 10.38
C LEU A 151 9.12 9.44 9.22
N GLY A 152 9.67 9.61 8.02
CA GLY A 152 9.32 8.81 6.86
C GLY A 152 8.09 9.29 6.09
N CYS A 153 7.51 10.44 6.45
CA CYS A 153 6.38 10.99 5.70
C CYS A 153 6.86 11.60 4.37
N PRO A 154 6.18 11.35 3.26
CA PRO A 154 6.46 12.04 2.00
C PRO A 154 6.26 13.55 2.15
N VAL A 155 7.02 14.33 1.38
CA VAL A 155 6.91 15.80 1.35
C VAL A 155 5.95 16.24 0.25
N ALA A 156 5.28 17.39 0.45
CA ALA A 156 4.41 17.98 -0.56
C ALA A 156 5.23 18.47 -1.76
N GLU A 157 6.24 19.30 -1.47
CA GLU A 157 7.07 19.93 -2.49
C GLU A 157 8.39 19.16 -2.68
N PRO A 158 8.85 18.96 -3.93
CA PRO A 158 10.14 18.35 -4.19
C PRO A 158 11.29 19.28 -3.80
N THR A 159 12.45 18.70 -3.51
CA THR A 159 13.69 19.44 -3.32
C THR A 159 14.31 19.87 -4.66
N LEU A 160 14.04 19.10 -5.72
CA LEU A 160 14.50 19.37 -7.07
C LEU A 160 13.50 18.80 -8.08
N SER A 161 12.91 19.66 -8.91
CA SER A 161 12.09 19.26 -10.05
C SER A 161 12.96 18.85 -11.24
N GLU A 162 12.45 17.96 -12.10
CA GLU A 162 13.17 17.45 -13.28
C GLU A 162 14.59 16.95 -12.94
N ALA A 163 14.73 16.29 -11.78
CA ALA A 163 16.02 15.88 -11.25
C ALA A 163 16.68 14.79 -12.11
N LEU A 164 15.88 13.88 -12.68
CA LEU A 164 16.35 12.72 -13.43
C LEU A 164 15.32 12.32 -14.49
N GLN A 165 15.80 11.98 -15.69
CA GLN A 165 15.00 11.31 -16.72
C GLN A 165 15.39 9.84 -16.83
N VAL A 166 14.42 8.93 -16.90
CA VAL A 166 14.67 7.51 -17.15
C VAL A 166 14.03 7.09 -18.47
N ASN A 167 14.87 6.61 -19.40
CA ASN A 167 14.43 6.00 -20.65
C ASN A 167 14.43 4.48 -20.48
N ALA A 168 13.34 3.80 -20.89
CA ALA A 168 13.29 2.34 -20.87
C ALA A 168 12.43 1.78 -22.02
N GLN A 169 12.64 0.52 -22.37
CA GLN A 169 11.83 -0.17 -23.37
C GLN A 169 10.50 -0.63 -22.77
N VAL A 170 10.51 -1.10 -21.52
CA VAL A 170 9.32 -1.53 -20.77
C VAL A 170 9.35 -0.90 -19.39
N PHE A 171 8.16 -0.53 -18.90
CA PHE A 171 7.94 0.02 -17.57
C PHE A 171 7.06 -0.93 -16.75
N VAL A 172 7.31 -1.00 -15.44
CA VAL A 172 6.48 -1.76 -14.50
C VAL A 172 6.10 -0.85 -13.34
N ASP A 173 4.82 -0.57 -13.16
CA ASP A 173 4.32 0.22 -12.03
C ASP A 173 3.99 -0.71 -10.86
N CYS A 174 4.87 -0.74 -9.88
CA CYS A 174 4.73 -1.50 -8.63
C CYS A 174 4.41 -0.62 -7.42
N SER A 175 4.02 0.64 -7.63
CA SER A 175 3.58 1.52 -6.56
C SER A 175 2.19 1.11 -6.04
N TYR A 176 1.90 1.45 -4.78
CA TYR A 176 0.57 1.21 -4.20
C TYR A 176 -0.50 2.17 -4.73
N GLU A 177 -0.10 3.24 -5.39
CA GLU A 177 -0.95 4.32 -5.89
C GLU A 177 -1.24 4.24 -7.39
N GLY A 178 -0.40 3.55 -8.17
CA GLY A 178 -0.50 3.50 -9.63
C GLY A 178 -0.16 4.85 -10.29
N ASP A 179 0.87 5.54 -9.79
CA ASP A 179 1.18 6.88 -10.24
C ASP A 179 1.76 6.92 -11.66
N LEU A 180 2.60 5.96 -12.00
CA LEU A 180 3.13 5.84 -13.35
C LEU A 180 2.01 5.48 -14.34
N MET A 181 1.14 4.54 -13.96
CA MET A 181 -0.02 4.13 -14.73
C MET A 181 -0.94 5.33 -15.04
N ALA A 182 -1.29 6.11 -14.00
CA ALA A 182 -2.18 7.25 -14.15
C ALA A 182 -1.58 8.35 -15.03
N ARG A 183 -0.28 8.67 -14.84
CA ARG A 183 0.43 9.68 -15.63
C ARG A 183 0.68 9.24 -17.08
N ALA A 184 0.72 7.94 -17.34
CA ALA A 184 0.76 7.38 -18.69
C ALA A 184 -0.60 7.43 -19.41
N GLY A 185 -1.66 7.96 -18.79
CA GLY A 185 -2.99 8.07 -19.38
C GLY A 185 -3.77 6.75 -19.44
N VAL A 186 -3.35 5.74 -18.68
CA VAL A 186 -4.08 4.47 -18.58
C VAL A 186 -5.31 4.66 -17.68
N SER A 187 -6.46 4.16 -18.14
CA SER A 187 -7.72 4.26 -17.39
C SER A 187 -7.68 3.47 -16.09
N TYR A 188 -8.22 4.05 -15.05
CA TYR A 188 -8.34 3.45 -13.72
C TYR A 188 -9.65 3.85 -13.04
N THR A 189 -9.94 3.20 -11.95
CA THR A 189 -11.03 3.53 -11.01
C THR A 189 -10.51 3.47 -9.57
N PHE A 190 -11.28 3.98 -8.62
CA PHE A 190 -11.08 3.82 -7.18
C PHE A 190 -12.43 3.90 -6.45
N GLY A 191 -12.45 3.55 -5.16
CA GLY A 191 -13.70 3.45 -4.40
C GLY A 191 -14.42 2.11 -4.64
N ARG A 192 -15.68 2.03 -4.23
CA ARG A 192 -16.50 0.83 -4.32
C ARG A 192 -17.40 0.87 -5.56
N GLU A 193 -17.37 -0.17 -6.37
CA GLU A 193 -18.33 -0.35 -7.45
C GLU A 193 -19.72 -0.71 -6.91
N ALA A 194 -20.78 -0.40 -7.65
CA ALA A 194 -22.11 -0.91 -7.35
C ALA A 194 -22.17 -2.43 -7.59
N ARG A 195 -23.08 -3.11 -6.90
CA ARG A 195 -23.30 -4.55 -7.07
C ARG A 195 -23.55 -4.96 -8.50
N GLU A 196 -24.29 -4.14 -9.24
CA GLU A 196 -24.67 -4.39 -10.63
C GLU A 196 -23.50 -4.30 -11.60
N THR A 197 -22.44 -3.57 -11.24
CA THR A 197 -21.31 -3.32 -12.15
C THR A 197 -20.63 -4.63 -12.59
N TYR A 198 -20.42 -5.55 -11.67
CA TYR A 198 -19.82 -6.86 -11.93
C TYR A 198 -20.68 -8.03 -11.42
N GLY A 199 -21.88 -7.79 -10.91
CA GLY A 199 -22.74 -8.81 -10.32
C GLY A 199 -22.21 -9.36 -9.01
N GLU A 200 -21.57 -8.52 -8.19
CA GLU A 200 -20.90 -8.90 -6.94
C GLU A 200 -21.83 -8.67 -5.74
N SER A 201 -22.18 -9.74 -5.04
CA SER A 201 -23.11 -9.66 -3.89
C SER A 201 -22.57 -8.87 -2.70
N LEU A 202 -21.23 -8.76 -2.57
CA LEU A 202 -20.56 -8.07 -1.48
C LEU A 202 -20.20 -6.62 -1.81
N ALA A 203 -20.34 -6.17 -3.07
CA ALA A 203 -19.91 -4.85 -3.50
C ALA A 203 -20.83 -3.71 -3.02
N GLY A 204 -20.27 -2.50 -3.10
CA GLY A 204 -20.97 -1.25 -2.81
C GLY A 204 -21.15 -0.95 -1.32
N VAL A 205 -22.05 -0.02 -1.05
CA VAL A 205 -22.42 0.37 0.33
C VAL A 205 -22.97 -0.83 1.08
N GLN A 206 -22.53 -1.01 2.31
CA GLN A 206 -22.91 -2.11 3.18
C GLN A 206 -23.52 -1.61 4.48
N GLU A 207 -24.19 -2.50 5.21
CA GLU A 207 -24.64 -2.25 6.56
C GLU A 207 -23.48 -1.79 7.46
N PRO A 208 -23.73 -0.94 8.46
CA PRO A 208 -22.69 -0.52 9.38
C PRO A 208 -22.06 -1.71 10.09
N LEU A 209 -20.73 -1.75 10.13
CA LEU A 209 -19.99 -2.78 10.86
C LEU A 209 -20.30 -2.74 12.37
N ALA A 210 -20.40 -1.53 12.92
CA ALA A 210 -20.70 -1.29 14.33
C ALA A 210 -21.40 0.06 14.50
N VAL A 211 -22.25 0.15 15.52
CA VAL A 211 -22.88 1.38 16.00
C VAL A 211 -22.56 1.53 17.48
N TYR A 212 -22.10 2.70 17.88
CA TYR A 212 -21.72 3.07 19.24
C TYR A 212 -22.69 4.11 19.79
N ASP A 213 -23.14 3.94 21.02
CA ASP A 213 -24.05 4.89 21.70
C ASP A 213 -23.27 6.14 22.15
N ILE A 214 -22.73 6.84 21.18
CA ILE A 214 -21.96 8.09 21.32
C ILE A 214 -22.63 9.12 20.44
N ASP A 215 -23.01 10.26 21.02
CA ASP A 215 -23.56 11.38 20.24
C ASP A 215 -22.51 11.94 19.28
N PRO A 216 -22.81 12.07 17.96
CA PRO A 216 -21.84 12.46 16.94
C PRO A 216 -21.68 13.98 16.78
N TYR A 217 -22.51 14.80 17.41
CA TYR A 217 -22.57 16.24 17.14
C TYR A 217 -21.69 17.05 18.12
N ARG A 218 -21.24 18.22 17.71
CA ARG A 218 -20.41 19.10 18.56
C ARG A 218 -21.13 19.46 19.85
N GLU A 219 -22.41 19.88 19.74
CA GLU A 219 -23.31 20.04 20.88
C GLU A 219 -24.22 18.83 20.92
N PRO A 220 -24.19 18.03 22.01
CA PRO A 220 -24.98 16.80 22.09
C PRO A 220 -26.47 17.02 21.81
N GLY A 221 -27.05 16.16 20.97
CA GLY A 221 -28.45 16.20 20.53
C GLY A 221 -28.77 17.31 19.52
N ARG A 222 -27.77 18.04 18.99
CA ARG A 222 -27.98 19.18 18.10
C ARG A 222 -27.25 18.98 16.74
N PRO A 223 -27.88 18.34 15.74
CA PRO A 223 -27.28 18.10 14.43
C PRO A 223 -26.75 19.37 13.75
N GLU A 224 -27.46 20.50 13.92
CA GLU A 224 -27.09 21.79 13.36
C GLU A 224 -25.77 22.37 13.90
N SER A 225 -25.25 21.84 15.01
CA SER A 225 -23.93 22.21 15.54
C SER A 225 -22.76 21.65 14.73
N GLY A 226 -23.04 20.71 13.81
CA GLY A 226 -22.05 20.02 13.01
C GLY A 226 -21.44 18.81 13.72
N LEU A 227 -20.68 18.01 12.97
CA LEU A 227 -20.10 16.76 13.44
C LEU A 227 -18.86 16.98 14.31
N LEU A 228 -18.63 16.04 15.21
CA LEU A 228 -17.34 15.90 15.89
C LEU A 228 -16.20 15.67 14.88
N PRO A 229 -14.99 16.10 15.20
CA PRO A 229 -13.82 15.74 14.40
C PRO A 229 -13.71 14.24 14.17
N LEU A 230 -13.09 13.81 13.07
CA LEU A 230 -12.95 12.43 12.59
C LEU A 230 -14.25 11.77 12.09
N LEU A 231 -15.41 12.39 12.25
CA LEU A 231 -16.64 11.91 11.65
C LEU A 231 -16.82 12.55 10.26
N GLN A 232 -17.28 11.72 9.32
CA GLN A 232 -17.55 12.11 7.93
C GLN A 232 -19.06 12.29 7.71
N GLU A 233 -19.44 13.27 6.92
CA GLU A 233 -20.79 13.27 6.35
C GLU A 233 -20.87 12.14 5.32
N MET A 234 -21.85 11.27 5.48
CA MET A 234 -22.08 10.17 4.54
C MET A 234 -23.35 10.48 3.75
N PRO A 235 -23.26 10.50 2.42
CA PRO A 235 -24.45 10.57 1.59
C PRO A 235 -25.37 9.37 1.90
N ASP A 236 -26.67 9.62 1.99
CA ASP A 236 -27.65 8.54 2.05
C ASP A 236 -27.64 7.78 0.72
N ARG A 237 -27.19 6.54 0.76
CA ARG A 237 -27.07 5.67 -0.40
C ARG A 237 -27.62 4.28 -0.07
N PRO A 238 -28.37 3.68 -0.97
CA PRO A 238 -28.88 2.33 -0.75
C PRO A 238 -27.76 1.31 -0.66
N ILE A 239 -27.98 0.25 0.09
CA ILE A 239 -27.07 -0.90 0.17
C ILE A 239 -26.78 -1.43 -1.24
N GLY A 240 -25.51 -1.63 -1.54
CA GLY A 240 -25.03 -2.05 -2.87
C GLY A 240 -24.74 -0.93 -3.85
N ALA A 241 -25.03 0.34 -3.52
CA ALA A 241 -24.68 1.46 -4.39
C ALA A 241 -23.15 1.73 -4.40
N ALA A 242 -22.66 2.29 -5.50
CA ALA A 242 -21.28 2.72 -5.61
C ALA A 242 -20.98 3.95 -4.77
N ASP A 243 -19.71 4.10 -4.33
CA ASP A 243 -19.16 5.34 -3.79
C ASP A 243 -17.64 5.45 -4.07
N SER A 244 -17.05 6.59 -3.69
CA SER A 244 -15.62 6.87 -3.88
C SER A 244 -14.76 6.49 -2.67
N LEU A 245 -15.32 5.85 -1.65
CA LEU A 245 -14.58 5.51 -0.44
C LEU A 245 -13.69 4.30 -0.66
N THR A 246 -12.49 4.36 -0.10
CA THR A 246 -11.55 3.24 -0.02
C THR A 246 -11.39 2.78 1.42
N MET A 247 -10.95 1.55 1.61
CA MET A 247 -10.64 1.01 2.94
C MET A 247 -9.73 1.95 3.72
N GLY A 248 -10.01 2.17 5.01
CA GLY A 248 -9.23 3.07 5.85
C GLY A 248 -7.74 2.72 5.89
N TYR A 249 -6.87 3.74 5.79
CA TYR A 249 -5.42 3.60 5.90
C TYR A 249 -4.96 3.78 7.33
N GLY A 250 -3.77 3.31 7.64
CA GLY A 250 -3.18 3.48 8.96
C GLY A 250 -1.77 2.96 9.05
N PHE A 251 -1.26 2.87 10.26
CA PHE A 251 0.06 2.33 10.52
C PHE A 251 -0.02 1.11 11.43
N ARG A 252 0.87 0.15 11.26
CA ARG A 252 1.07 -0.96 12.18
C ARG A 252 2.35 -0.70 12.97
N TRP A 253 2.20 -0.15 14.16
CA TRP A 253 3.31 0.24 15.01
C TRP A 253 3.83 -0.96 15.81
N LYS A 254 5.13 -0.98 16.04
CA LYS A 254 5.78 -1.97 16.90
C LYS A 254 5.91 -1.39 18.30
N TYR A 255 5.12 -1.92 19.22
CA TYR A 255 5.19 -1.55 20.63
C TYR A 255 6.08 -2.49 21.42
N SER A 256 6.83 -1.91 22.37
CA SER A 256 7.68 -2.63 23.33
C SER A 256 7.36 -2.18 24.75
N LYS A 257 7.57 -3.08 25.71
CA LYS A 257 7.61 -2.82 27.16
C LYS A 257 9.03 -2.97 27.74
N GLN A 258 10.03 -3.15 26.88
CA GLN A 258 11.43 -3.28 27.31
C GLN A 258 11.93 -1.96 27.88
N THR A 259 12.97 -2.02 28.72
CA THR A 259 13.55 -0.83 29.38
C THR A 259 14.26 0.11 28.42
N ASP A 260 14.65 -0.37 27.25
CA ASP A 260 15.32 0.37 26.16
C ASP A 260 14.36 0.85 25.06
N GLN A 261 13.05 0.76 25.30
CA GLN A 261 12.01 1.22 24.34
C GLN A 261 12.24 2.68 23.93
N LEU A 262 11.95 2.97 22.64
CA LEU A 262 12.04 4.33 22.13
C LEU A 262 10.81 5.15 22.54
N PRO A 263 10.95 6.48 22.69
CA PRO A 263 9.84 7.36 23.04
C PRO A 263 8.69 7.28 22.03
N LEU A 264 7.48 7.36 22.56
CA LEU A 264 6.25 7.51 21.77
C LEU A 264 5.64 8.86 22.15
N ASP A 265 6.11 9.89 21.47
CA ASP A 265 5.76 11.27 21.79
C ASP A 265 4.47 11.71 21.12
N ALA A 266 3.77 12.69 21.74
CA ALA A 266 2.68 13.39 21.10
C ALA A 266 3.14 14.09 19.81
N PRO A 267 2.27 14.27 18.80
CA PRO A 267 2.58 15.18 17.71
C PRO A 267 2.70 16.63 18.22
N ASP A 268 3.53 17.43 17.53
CA ASP A 268 3.77 18.83 17.94
C ASP A 268 2.49 19.69 17.85
N ASP A 269 1.58 19.30 16.93
CA ASP A 269 0.28 19.90 16.67
C ASP A 269 -0.89 19.17 17.36
N TYR A 270 -0.64 18.51 18.51
CA TYR A 270 -1.66 17.77 19.23
C TYR A 270 -2.85 18.66 19.62
N ASP A 271 -4.02 18.32 19.09
CA ASP A 271 -5.29 18.96 19.45
C ASP A 271 -6.19 17.96 20.19
N PRO A 272 -6.45 18.15 21.50
CA PRO A 272 -7.30 17.26 22.27
C PRO A 272 -8.76 17.25 21.80
N ARG A 273 -9.22 18.25 21.04
CA ARG A 273 -10.57 18.30 20.48
C ARG A 273 -10.78 17.24 19.40
N LEU A 274 -9.70 16.85 18.71
CA LEU A 274 -9.75 15.77 17.70
C LEU A 274 -10.23 14.44 18.30
N PHE A 275 -10.04 14.23 19.59
CA PHE A 275 -10.32 12.98 20.29
C PHE A 275 -11.64 13.01 21.09
N GLU A 276 -12.53 13.99 20.83
CA GLU A 276 -13.79 14.14 21.59
C GLU A 276 -14.70 12.91 21.45
N VAL A 277 -14.75 12.27 20.31
CA VAL A 277 -15.52 11.02 20.12
C VAL A 277 -15.08 9.93 21.10
N TYR A 278 -13.78 9.79 21.32
CA TYR A 278 -13.22 8.81 22.27
C TYR A 278 -13.47 9.24 23.72
N ARG A 279 -13.35 10.53 24.02
CA ARG A 279 -13.62 11.08 25.35
C ARG A 279 -15.05 10.80 25.77
N ARG A 280 -16.03 11.01 24.88
CA ARG A 280 -17.44 10.66 25.12
C ARG A 280 -17.60 9.17 25.34
N GLY A 281 -16.97 8.34 24.51
CA GLY A 281 -16.98 6.90 24.68
C GLY A 281 -16.48 6.44 26.04
N PHE A 282 -15.35 6.97 26.53
CA PHE A 282 -14.84 6.66 27.87
C PHE A 282 -15.76 7.16 28.99
N ARG A 283 -16.28 8.39 28.90
CA ARG A 283 -17.21 8.96 29.90
C ARG A 283 -18.48 8.13 30.07
N HIS A 284 -18.99 7.58 28.99
CA HIS A 284 -20.21 6.76 28.99
C HIS A 284 -19.94 5.25 29.10
N GLY A 285 -18.70 4.83 29.34
CA GLY A 285 -18.33 3.41 29.46
C GLY A 285 -18.57 2.59 28.19
N ILE A 286 -18.56 3.23 27.01
CA ILE A 286 -18.77 2.56 25.73
C ILE A 286 -17.53 1.76 25.35
N ASN A 287 -17.71 0.49 25.01
CA ASN A 287 -16.63 -0.33 24.48
C ASN A 287 -16.34 0.04 23.02
N MET A 288 -15.28 0.82 22.79
CA MET A 288 -14.83 1.28 21.49
C MET A 288 -13.79 0.38 20.84
N PHE A 289 -13.31 -0.65 21.55
CA PHE A 289 -12.19 -1.49 21.12
C PHE A 289 -12.61 -2.65 20.23
N LEU A 290 -13.92 -2.98 20.18
CA LEU A 290 -14.44 -4.12 19.46
C LEU A 290 -15.64 -3.75 18.60
N GLY A 291 -15.57 -4.06 17.31
CA GLY A 291 -16.75 -4.16 16.47
C GLY A 291 -17.68 -5.29 16.95
N ARG A 292 -18.97 -5.16 16.63
CA ARG A 292 -20.05 -6.08 17.09
C ARG A 292 -19.72 -7.58 16.90
N ARG A 293 -18.95 -7.92 15.86
CA ARG A 293 -18.57 -9.30 15.50
C ARG A 293 -17.39 -9.82 16.32
N MET A 294 -16.47 -8.96 16.70
CA MET A 294 -15.24 -9.32 17.39
C MET A 294 -15.41 -9.50 18.91
N ARG A 295 -16.49 -8.97 19.50
CA ARG A 295 -16.83 -9.21 20.92
C ARG A 295 -16.93 -10.69 21.28
N LYS A 296 -17.28 -11.56 20.32
CA LYS A 296 -17.38 -13.00 20.54
C LYS A 296 -16.03 -13.73 20.61
N LEU A 297 -14.95 -13.09 20.21
CA LEU A 297 -13.61 -13.70 20.10
C LEU A 297 -12.64 -13.32 21.23
N GLY A 298 -12.99 -12.37 22.10
CA GLY A 298 -12.18 -12.02 23.28
C GLY A 298 -10.77 -11.47 23.02
N VAL A 299 -10.50 -10.90 21.84
CA VAL A 299 -9.13 -10.74 21.28
C VAL A 299 -8.58 -9.32 21.42
N PHE A 300 -8.83 -8.55 22.49
CA PHE A 300 -8.36 -7.15 22.51
C PHE A 300 -7.70 -6.63 23.78
N GLU A 301 -7.63 -7.46 24.73
CA GLU A 301 -6.69 -7.25 25.82
C GLU A 301 -5.64 -8.34 25.66
N ASP A 302 -4.34 -8.01 25.70
CA ASP A 302 -3.35 -9.02 25.99
C ASP A 302 -3.71 -9.68 27.35
N ALA A 303 -3.06 -10.78 27.70
CA ALA A 303 -3.32 -11.49 28.96
C ALA A 303 -3.25 -10.58 30.21
N SER A 304 -2.72 -9.36 30.06
CA SER A 304 -2.61 -8.33 31.10
C SER A 304 -3.70 -7.25 31.01
N GLY A 305 -4.65 -7.37 30.08
CA GLY A 305 -5.71 -6.39 29.86
C GLY A 305 -5.23 -5.07 29.26
N ASN A 306 -4.19 -5.11 28.42
CA ASN A 306 -3.62 -3.94 27.76
C ASN A 306 -4.34 -3.68 26.41
N PRO A 307 -4.81 -2.44 26.13
CA PRO A 307 -5.45 -2.08 24.87
C PRO A 307 -4.49 -2.04 23.69
N PHE A 308 -3.19 -2.10 23.93
CA PHE A 308 -2.17 -2.08 22.92
C PHE A 308 -1.64 -3.49 22.70
N GLN A 309 -1.69 -3.95 21.49
CA GLN A 309 -1.13 -5.23 21.10
C GLN A 309 0.39 -5.12 21.06
N ILE A 310 1.07 -5.69 22.05
CA ILE A 310 2.54 -5.69 22.09
C ILE A 310 3.09 -6.41 20.86
N GLY A 311 4.09 -5.79 20.21
CA GLY A 311 4.74 -6.28 19.00
C GLY A 311 4.07 -5.82 17.70
N THR A 312 2.78 -5.52 17.67
CA THR A 312 2.11 -4.95 16.49
C THR A 312 0.95 -4.05 16.87
N GLY A 313 0.96 -2.83 16.36
CA GLY A 313 -0.06 -1.83 16.65
C GLY A 313 -1.25 -1.84 15.67
N ASN A 314 -1.63 -3.00 15.10
CA ASN A 314 -2.73 -3.05 14.14
C ASN A 314 -4.09 -2.70 14.75
N LEU A 315 -4.21 -2.65 16.03
CA LEU A 315 -5.43 -2.40 16.78
C LEU A 315 -6.70 -2.89 16.06
N SER A 316 -7.78 -2.57 15.84
CA SER A 316 -8.89 -3.37 15.30
C SER A 316 -9.70 -2.67 14.20
N ARG A 317 -10.69 -3.38 13.66
CA ARG A 317 -11.80 -2.84 12.88
C ARG A 317 -12.90 -2.28 13.81
N ALA A 318 -12.52 -1.48 14.79
CA ALA A 318 -13.42 -0.87 15.76
C ALA A 318 -13.20 0.64 15.77
N LEU A 319 -13.98 1.38 16.50
CA LEU A 319 -13.79 2.83 16.62
C LEU A 319 -12.39 3.16 17.14
N TRP A 320 -11.89 2.41 18.13
CA TRP A 320 -10.50 2.48 18.59
C TRP A 320 -9.60 1.67 17.67
N ALA A 321 -8.96 2.33 16.71
CA ALA A 321 -8.06 1.72 15.73
C ALA A 321 -6.85 2.62 15.46
N ALA A 322 -5.77 2.03 14.93
CA ALA A 322 -4.63 2.78 14.38
C ALA A 322 -4.95 3.32 12.96
N THR A 323 -6.16 3.79 12.77
CA THR A 323 -6.73 4.26 11.50
C THR A 323 -7.80 5.31 11.81
N ALA A 324 -7.63 6.52 11.29
CA ALA A 324 -8.69 7.52 11.24
C ALA A 324 -9.57 7.23 10.02
N PHE A 325 -10.62 6.43 10.20
CA PHE A 325 -11.47 5.99 9.10
C PHE A 325 -12.13 7.16 8.38
N GLY A 326 -11.98 7.20 7.06
CA GLY A 326 -12.52 8.24 6.17
C GLY A 326 -11.57 9.40 5.89
N SER A 327 -10.53 9.63 6.70
CA SER A 327 -9.57 10.71 6.45
C SER A 327 -8.70 10.48 5.20
N ASN A 328 -8.67 9.26 4.68
CA ASN A 328 -7.94 8.91 3.46
C ASN A 328 -8.75 9.06 2.16
N ALA A 329 -9.99 9.55 2.21
CA ALA A 329 -10.87 9.60 1.03
C ALA A 329 -10.28 10.35 -0.17
N ALA A 330 -9.49 11.40 0.06
CA ALA A 330 -8.82 12.16 -1.00
C ALA A 330 -7.49 11.54 -1.50
N TYR A 331 -6.97 10.51 -0.84
CA TYR A 331 -5.64 9.97 -1.12
C TYR A 331 -5.52 9.26 -2.49
N PRO A 332 -6.45 8.38 -2.89
CA PRO A 332 -6.25 7.56 -4.09
C PRO A 332 -5.97 8.38 -5.35
N ASP A 333 -6.70 9.48 -5.53
CA ASP A 333 -6.55 10.35 -6.69
C ASP A 333 -5.95 11.72 -6.35
N GLY A 334 -5.44 11.86 -5.13
CA GLY A 334 -4.74 13.07 -4.67
C GLY A 334 -3.39 13.26 -5.33
N ASP A 335 -2.99 14.52 -5.47
CA ASP A 335 -1.62 14.89 -5.79
C ASP A 335 -0.67 14.60 -4.62
N TYR A 336 0.61 14.86 -4.81
CA TYR A 336 1.61 14.61 -3.77
C TYR A 336 1.40 15.46 -2.51
N ALA A 337 0.86 16.67 -2.63
CA ALA A 337 0.56 17.53 -1.48
C ALA A 337 -0.60 16.96 -0.65
N ILE A 338 -1.69 16.53 -1.30
CA ILE A 338 -2.81 15.86 -0.65
C ILE A 338 -2.34 14.57 0.06
N ARG A 339 -1.55 13.74 -0.61
CA ARG A 339 -1.04 12.50 -0.05
C ARG A 339 -0.09 12.71 1.12
N ALA A 340 0.82 13.67 1.02
CA ALA A 340 1.71 14.04 2.11
C ALA A 340 0.91 14.47 3.35
N ARG A 341 -0.14 15.29 3.16
CA ARG A 341 -1.03 15.71 4.23
C ARG A 341 -1.75 14.51 4.88
N VAL A 342 -2.41 13.65 4.09
CA VAL A 342 -3.13 12.48 4.61
C VAL A 342 -2.19 11.53 5.35
N TRP A 343 -0.99 11.31 4.83
CA TRP A 343 0.02 10.47 5.50
C TRP A 343 0.40 11.05 6.87
N LYS A 344 0.66 12.36 6.92
CA LYS A 344 1.02 13.06 8.15
C LYS A 344 -0.13 13.07 9.17
N GLU A 345 -1.34 13.29 8.70
CA GLU A 345 -2.55 13.24 9.54
C GLU A 345 -2.74 11.86 10.16
N GLN A 346 -2.56 10.77 9.39
CA GLN A 346 -2.65 9.41 9.91
C GLN A 346 -1.55 9.12 10.95
N GLN A 347 -0.32 9.56 10.70
CA GLN A 347 0.78 9.38 11.65
C GLN A 347 0.51 10.18 12.94
N ASN A 348 0.11 11.45 12.83
CA ASN A 348 -0.22 12.31 13.96
C ASN A 348 -1.45 11.81 14.73
N PHE A 349 -2.44 11.25 14.03
CA PHE A 349 -3.60 10.63 14.66
C PHE A 349 -3.18 9.49 15.61
N VAL A 350 -2.35 8.55 15.18
CA VAL A 350 -1.94 7.41 16.01
C VAL A 350 -1.07 7.86 17.18
N ARG A 351 -0.16 8.81 16.97
CA ARG A 351 0.62 9.46 18.05
C ARG A 351 -0.29 10.14 19.06
N GLY A 352 -1.23 10.93 18.55
CA GLY A 352 -2.20 11.66 19.37
C GLY A 352 -3.15 10.72 20.14
N LEU A 353 -3.57 9.61 19.54
CA LEU A 353 -4.41 8.61 20.18
C LEU A 353 -3.71 7.99 21.40
N THR A 354 -2.42 7.70 21.29
CA THR A 354 -1.63 7.18 22.42
C THR A 354 -1.44 8.26 23.49
N HIS A 355 -1.18 9.50 23.09
CA HIS A 355 -1.06 10.61 24.04
C HIS A 355 -2.39 10.88 24.76
N PHE A 356 -3.51 10.88 24.03
CA PHE A 356 -4.86 10.96 24.62
C PHE A 356 -5.08 9.87 25.67
N MET A 357 -4.72 8.62 25.37
CA MET A 357 -4.85 7.50 26.31
C MET A 357 -4.03 7.73 27.59
N ARG A 358 -2.88 8.39 27.51
CA ARG A 358 -2.01 8.67 28.65
C ARG A 358 -2.51 9.81 29.53
N THR A 359 -3.16 10.82 28.92
CA THR A 359 -3.32 12.13 29.57
C THR A 359 -4.78 12.55 29.80
N ASP A 360 -5.73 12.05 29.00
CA ASP A 360 -7.11 12.55 29.06
C ASP A 360 -7.79 12.13 30.38
N PRO A 361 -8.48 13.07 31.08
CA PRO A 361 -9.18 12.77 32.34
C PRO A 361 -10.31 11.73 32.22
N ALA A 362 -10.90 11.54 31.03
CA ALA A 362 -11.95 10.56 30.82
C ALA A 362 -11.42 9.11 30.78
N VAL A 363 -10.14 8.93 30.54
CA VAL A 363 -9.49 7.60 30.51
C VAL A 363 -9.23 7.14 31.93
N ASN A 364 -9.63 5.90 32.25
CA ASN A 364 -9.40 5.31 33.57
C ASN A 364 -7.92 4.97 33.80
N GLU A 365 -7.52 4.84 35.06
CA GLU A 365 -6.12 4.64 35.46
C GLU A 365 -5.52 3.32 34.94
N LYS A 366 -6.32 2.26 34.78
CA LYS A 366 -5.84 0.99 34.17
C LYS A 366 -5.30 1.25 32.76
N TRP A 367 -6.06 1.97 31.94
CA TRP A 367 -5.68 2.28 30.56
C TRP A 367 -4.55 3.27 30.46
N LYS A 368 -4.52 4.29 31.34
CA LYS A 368 -3.38 5.23 31.42
C LYS A 368 -2.09 4.50 31.76
N THR A 369 -2.11 3.64 32.79
CA THR A 369 -0.95 2.85 33.20
C THR A 369 -0.46 1.97 32.05
N ALA A 370 -1.36 1.29 31.34
CA ALA A 370 -1.00 0.49 30.18
C ALA A 370 -0.36 1.34 29.06
N ALA A 371 -0.93 2.51 28.78
CA ALA A 371 -0.39 3.42 27.75
C ALA A 371 0.98 4.02 28.14
N HIS A 372 1.21 4.27 29.42
CA HIS A 372 2.52 4.74 29.92
C HIS A 372 3.60 3.63 29.89
N SER A 373 3.20 2.37 30.00
CA SER A 373 4.15 1.24 30.04
C SER A 373 4.75 0.86 28.68
N ILE A 374 4.25 1.44 27.59
CA ILE A 374 4.71 1.12 26.22
C ILE A 374 5.50 2.25 25.60
N GLY A 375 6.47 1.88 24.78
CA GLY A 375 7.14 2.73 23.80
C GLY A 375 7.25 2.00 22.45
N LEU A 376 8.09 2.49 21.57
CA LEU A 376 8.37 1.85 20.29
C LEU A 376 9.53 0.85 20.42
N GLU A 377 9.49 -0.21 19.62
CA GLU A 377 10.51 -1.26 19.63
C GLU A 377 11.80 -0.75 18.96
N PRO A 378 12.94 -0.78 19.64
CA PRO A 378 14.22 -0.37 19.06
C PRO A 378 14.70 -1.40 18.03
N GLY A 379 15.56 -0.99 17.11
CA GLY A 379 16.16 -1.85 16.08
C GLY A 379 15.28 -2.14 14.87
N ILE A 380 14.03 -1.67 14.84
CA ILE A 380 13.10 -1.91 13.72
C ILE A 380 13.05 -0.71 12.77
N PHE A 381 12.86 0.50 13.28
CA PHE A 381 12.71 1.74 12.51
C PHE A 381 13.55 2.88 13.11
N ASP A 382 14.80 2.61 13.49
CA ASP A 382 15.65 3.57 14.20
C ASP A 382 15.95 4.83 13.40
N ASP A 383 15.99 4.72 12.08
CA ASP A 383 16.19 5.83 11.14
C ASP A 383 14.97 6.76 11.00
N THR A 384 13.82 6.35 11.54
CA THR A 384 12.60 7.13 11.62
C THR A 384 12.09 7.29 13.06
N ALA A 385 13.01 7.28 14.04
CA ALA A 385 12.71 7.41 15.47
C ALA A 385 11.74 6.34 16.01
N GLY A 386 11.78 5.14 15.43
CA GLY A 386 10.94 4.00 15.81
C GLY A 386 9.59 3.95 15.10
N TYR A 387 9.25 4.93 14.27
CA TYR A 387 7.98 4.96 13.53
C TYR A 387 8.07 4.21 12.20
N PRO A 388 7.06 3.36 11.85
CA PRO A 388 7.00 2.75 10.52
C PRO A 388 6.98 3.82 9.43
N HIS A 389 7.78 3.62 8.40
CA HIS A 389 7.92 4.56 7.30
C HIS A 389 6.99 4.27 6.11
N GLN A 390 6.11 3.27 6.21
CA GLN A 390 5.14 2.95 5.17
C GLN A 390 3.71 3.05 5.70
N LEU A 391 2.93 3.97 5.14
CA LEU A 391 1.48 4.00 5.34
C LEU A 391 0.86 2.75 4.72
N TYR A 392 -0.01 2.07 5.45
CA TYR A 392 -0.74 0.92 4.92
C TYR A 392 -1.84 1.40 3.97
N VAL A 393 -1.46 1.62 2.73
CA VAL A 393 -2.38 1.86 1.61
C VAL A 393 -2.97 0.51 1.22
N ARG A 394 -4.22 0.24 1.64
CA ARG A 394 -4.88 -1.05 1.41
C ARG A 394 -5.35 -1.21 -0.02
N GLU A 395 -5.77 -0.12 -0.62
CA GLU A 395 -6.14 0.02 -2.03
C GLU A 395 -6.09 1.49 -2.41
N ALA A 396 -5.78 1.77 -3.67
CA ALA A 396 -5.86 3.10 -4.23
C ALA A 396 -6.52 3.02 -5.62
N ARG A 397 -5.82 3.44 -6.67
CA ARG A 397 -6.28 3.24 -8.03
C ARG A 397 -6.25 1.76 -8.42
N ARG A 398 -7.20 1.33 -9.23
CA ARG A 398 -7.24 0.01 -9.86
C ARG A 398 -7.38 0.21 -11.36
N MET A 399 -6.49 -0.40 -12.13
CA MET A 399 -6.49 -0.30 -13.59
C MET A 399 -7.81 -0.79 -14.20
N GLN A 400 -8.26 -0.20 -15.27
CA GLN A 400 -9.38 -0.66 -16.07
C GLN A 400 -8.86 -1.32 -17.36
N ALA A 401 -8.46 -2.59 -17.26
CA ALA A 401 -7.99 -3.39 -18.39
C ALA A 401 -9.15 -4.01 -19.19
N SER A 402 -8.83 -4.93 -20.10
CA SER A 402 -9.83 -5.71 -20.83
C SER A 402 -10.49 -6.81 -19.98
N THR A 403 -9.84 -7.19 -18.88
CA THR A 403 -10.32 -8.19 -17.92
C THR A 403 -10.21 -7.61 -16.52
N VAL A 404 -11.25 -7.79 -15.73
CA VAL A 404 -11.30 -7.37 -14.32
C VAL A 404 -11.43 -8.63 -13.47
N VAL A 405 -10.54 -8.83 -12.50
CA VAL A 405 -10.69 -9.88 -11.49
C VAL A 405 -11.80 -9.47 -10.52
N THR A 406 -12.73 -10.38 -10.24
CA THR A 406 -13.97 -10.08 -9.50
C THR A 406 -14.24 -11.12 -8.41
N GLN A 407 -15.31 -10.92 -7.63
CA GLN A 407 -15.82 -11.91 -6.68
C GLN A 407 -16.07 -13.27 -7.35
N ALA A 408 -16.47 -13.29 -8.64
CA ALA A 408 -16.68 -14.53 -9.37
C ALA A 408 -15.42 -15.39 -9.49
N ASP A 409 -14.26 -14.76 -9.64
CA ASP A 409 -12.96 -15.45 -9.66
C ASP A 409 -12.64 -16.04 -8.29
N MET A 410 -12.88 -15.27 -7.21
CA MET A 410 -12.67 -15.71 -5.83
C MET A 410 -13.57 -16.88 -5.43
N GLU A 411 -14.76 -16.97 -6.02
CA GLU A 411 -15.73 -18.05 -5.84
C GLU A 411 -15.49 -19.25 -6.73
N GLY A 412 -14.43 -19.21 -7.55
CA GLY A 412 -14.10 -20.33 -8.46
C GLY A 412 -15.06 -20.49 -9.65
N ARG A 413 -15.90 -19.47 -9.92
CA ARG A 413 -16.86 -19.50 -11.05
C ARG A 413 -16.20 -19.21 -12.40
N THR A 414 -14.95 -18.81 -12.40
CA THR A 414 -14.12 -18.59 -13.59
C THR A 414 -12.88 -19.45 -13.56
N ASP A 415 -12.27 -19.70 -14.72
CA ASP A 415 -11.02 -20.44 -14.83
C ASP A 415 -10.15 -19.90 -15.98
N PRO A 416 -9.52 -18.71 -15.82
CA PRO A 416 -8.74 -18.12 -16.89
C PRO A 416 -7.56 -19.01 -17.31
N ASP A 417 -7.31 -19.06 -18.61
CA ASP A 417 -6.24 -19.85 -19.25
C ASP A 417 -4.88 -19.13 -19.23
N ASP A 418 -4.90 -17.80 -19.07
CA ASP A 418 -3.72 -16.93 -19.03
C ASP A 418 -3.24 -16.63 -17.60
N SER A 419 -3.40 -17.56 -16.66
CA SER A 419 -2.96 -17.41 -15.28
C SER A 419 -1.47 -17.09 -15.17
N VAL A 420 -1.12 -16.09 -14.38
CA VAL A 420 0.27 -15.70 -14.05
C VAL A 420 0.59 -15.74 -12.56
N GLY A 421 -0.36 -16.18 -11.76
CA GLY A 421 -0.21 -16.36 -10.33
C GLY A 421 -1.51 -16.78 -9.68
N LEU A 422 -1.43 -17.15 -8.41
CA LEU A 422 -2.59 -17.52 -7.59
C LEU A 422 -2.75 -16.57 -6.42
N ALA A 423 -4.01 -16.28 -6.08
CA ALA A 423 -4.39 -15.67 -4.83
C ALA A 423 -5.27 -16.63 -4.03
N SER A 424 -5.38 -16.43 -2.71
CA SER A 424 -6.07 -17.40 -1.85
C SER A 424 -6.49 -16.84 -0.49
N TYR A 425 -6.49 -15.54 -0.32
CA TYR A 425 -6.98 -14.92 0.90
C TYR A 425 -8.51 -14.77 0.85
N GLY A 426 -9.16 -14.74 2.02
CA GLY A 426 -10.58 -14.41 2.10
C GLY A 426 -10.83 -12.93 1.88
N VAL A 427 -12.10 -12.52 1.98
CA VAL A 427 -12.47 -11.11 1.93
C VAL A 427 -12.01 -10.42 3.20
N ASP A 428 -11.05 -9.52 3.10
CA ASP A 428 -10.50 -8.72 4.19
C ASP A 428 -10.77 -7.23 3.95
N GLU A 429 -12.03 -6.86 4.08
CA GLU A 429 -12.51 -5.51 3.92
C GLU A 429 -12.43 -4.74 5.24
N TRP A 430 -11.84 -3.54 5.22
CA TRP A 430 -11.71 -2.66 6.36
C TRP A 430 -12.75 -1.55 6.34
N PRO A 431 -13.14 -0.98 7.51
CA PRO A 431 -14.08 0.14 7.53
C PRO A 431 -13.62 1.31 6.67
N TYR A 432 -14.60 2.02 6.11
CA TYR A 432 -14.37 3.13 5.16
C TYR A 432 -14.42 4.49 5.83
N ALA A 433 -15.34 4.67 6.77
CA ALA A 433 -15.55 5.95 7.44
C ALA A 433 -16.15 5.75 8.83
N THR A 434 -16.01 6.76 9.66
CA THR A 434 -16.79 6.95 10.90
C THR A 434 -17.82 8.04 10.61
N TYR A 435 -19.11 7.78 10.87
CA TYR A 435 -20.20 8.69 10.46
C TYR A 435 -21.38 8.68 11.44
N PRO A 436 -22.27 9.69 11.38
CA PRO A 436 -23.49 9.72 12.18
C PRO A 436 -24.57 8.80 11.59
N LEU A 437 -25.22 7.99 12.43
CA LEU A 437 -26.38 7.17 12.10
C LEU A 437 -27.37 7.22 13.26
N ASP A 438 -28.59 7.72 13.04
CA ASP A 438 -29.65 7.81 14.05
C ASP A 438 -29.19 8.45 15.38
N GLY A 439 -28.41 9.55 15.29
CA GLY A 439 -27.87 10.24 16.46
C GLY A 439 -26.75 9.51 17.18
N LYS A 440 -26.15 8.51 16.57
CA LYS A 440 -25.05 7.70 17.11
C LYS A 440 -23.87 7.66 16.17
N VAL A 441 -22.70 7.28 16.68
CA VAL A 441 -21.50 7.06 15.86
C VAL A 441 -21.52 5.66 15.28
N ALA A 442 -21.36 5.56 13.96
CA ALA A 442 -21.28 4.30 13.23
C ALA A 442 -19.99 4.15 12.44
N LEU A 443 -19.58 2.90 12.19
CA LEU A 443 -18.51 2.54 11.27
C LEU A 443 -19.11 2.04 9.95
N ALA A 444 -18.75 2.67 8.84
CA ALA A 444 -19.21 2.31 7.50
C ALA A 444 -18.53 1.03 7.00
N GLY A 445 -19.31 0.00 6.71
CA GLY A 445 -18.87 -1.23 6.05
C GLY A 445 -17.83 -2.04 6.81
N GLY A 446 -17.05 -2.81 6.07
CA GLY A 446 -16.01 -3.66 6.62
C GLY A 446 -16.45 -5.11 6.80
N TYR A 447 -16.61 -5.84 5.69
CA TYR A 447 -16.84 -7.28 5.72
C TYR A 447 -15.51 -8.02 5.93
N TYR A 448 -15.53 -9.03 6.79
CA TYR A 448 -14.38 -9.89 7.00
C TYR A 448 -14.81 -11.35 7.05
N SER A 449 -14.25 -12.15 6.18
CA SER A 449 -14.38 -13.59 6.21
C SER A 449 -13.02 -14.24 5.94
N MET A 450 -12.51 -14.95 6.92
CA MET A 450 -11.39 -15.87 6.72
C MET A 450 -11.81 -17.13 5.97
N LEU A 451 -13.12 -17.34 5.86
CA LEU A 451 -13.66 -18.43 5.06
C LEU A 451 -13.44 -18.06 3.58
N THR A 452 -12.94 -19.01 2.86
CA THR A 452 -12.80 -18.93 1.41
C THR A 452 -14.20 -18.95 0.79
N LEU A 453 -14.41 -18.12 -0.21
CA LEU A 453 -15.68 -18.09 -0.94
C LEU A 453 -15.87 -19.35 -1.81
N ASP A 454 -14.80 -20.08 -2.07
CA ASP A 454 -14.79 -21.33 -2.85
C ASP A 454 -14.25 -22.47 -1.99
N GLU A 455 -15.15 -23.33 -1.52
CA GLU A 455 -14.80 -24.51 -0.71
C GLU A 455 -14.14 -25.63 -1.56
N VAL A 456 -14.50 -25.74 -2.83
CA VAL A 456 -13.99 -26.79 -3.74
C VAL A 456 -12.50 -26.63 -3.98
N HIS A 457 -12.05 -25.41 -4.32
CA HIS A 457 -10.64 -25.09 -4.56
C HIS A 457 -9.97 -24.49 -3.34
N ARG A 458 -10.57 -24.58 -2.17
CA ARG A 458 -10.06 -24.05 -0.90
C ARG A 458 -9.80 -22.54 -0.96
N GLY A 459 -10.59 -21.82 -1.79
CA GLY A 459 -10.46 -20.39 -2.03
C GLY A 459 -9.21 -19.98 -2.82
N ILE A 460 -8.54 -20.90 -3.50
CA ILE A 460 -7.44 -20.59 -4.40
C ILE A 460 -8.02 -20.23 -5.77
N TYR A 461 -7.65 -19.08 -6.29
CA TYR A 461 -8.09 -18.61 -7.60
C TYR A 461 -6.94 -18.03 -8.43
N LYS A 462 -7.12 -18.04 -9.75
CA LYS A 462 -6.12 -17.62 -10.73
C LYS A 462 -6.18 -16.11 -10.96
N ILE A 463 -5.02 -15.47 -11.10
CA ILE A 463 -4.92 -14.09 -11.58
C ILE A 463 -4.49 -14.13 -13.05
N PRO A 464 -5.32 -13.64 -13.98
CA PRO A 464 -5.00 -13.65 -15.40
C PRO A 464 -3.96 -12.60 -15.78
N TYR A 465 -3.13 -12.88 -16.79
CA TYR A 465 -2.18 -11.91 -17.33
C TYR A 465 -2.85 -10.61 -17.80
N ARG A 466 -4.01 -10.73 -18.42
CA ARG A 466 -4.80 -9.59 -18.91
C ARG A 466 -5.23 -8.61 -17.82
N ALA A 467 -5.17 -9.00 -16.54
CA ALA A 467 -5.45 -8.11 -15.42
C ALA A 467 -4.25 -7.22 -15.04
N ILE A 468 -3.02 -7.55 -15.45
CA ILE A 468 -1.82 -6.77 -15.14
C ILE A 468 -1.29 -5.96 -16.32
N VAL A 469 -1.97 -5.98 -17.46
CA VAL A 469 -1.60 -5.20 -18.66
C VAL A 469 -2.70 -4.21 -19.05
N PRO A 470 -2.37 -2.97 -19.41
CA PRO A 470 -3.34 -2.00 -19.91
C PRO A 470 -4.00 -2.45 -21.22
N ARG A 471 -5.08 -1.82 -21.60
CA ARG A 471 -5.58 -1.94 -22.98
C ARG A 471 -4.50 -1.46 -23.94
N GLN A 472 -4.24 -2.20 -25.01
CA GLN A 472 -3.15 -1.92 -25.96
C GLN A 472 -3.23 -0.50 -26.55
N GLN A 473 -4.45 0.02 -26.75
CA GLN A 473 -4.69 1.37 -27.27
C GLN A 473 -4.25 2.47 -26.30
N GLN A 474 -4.10 2.15 -25.01
CA GLN A 474 -3.71 3.11 -23.98
C GLN A 474 -2.21 3.06 -23.70
N CYS A 475 -1.64 1.87 -23.56
CA CYS A 475 -0.20 1.73 -23.34
C CYS A 475 0.31 0.35 -23.76
N THR A 476 1.36 0.31 -24.58
CA THR A 476 1.91 -0.91 -25.18
C THR A 476 3.11 -1.50 -24.41
N ASN A 477 3.70 -0.74 -23.49
CA ASN A 477 4.94 -1.12 -22.80
C ASN A 477 4.90 -0.89 -21.29
N LEU A 478 3.71 -0.99 -20.68
CA LEU A 478 3.51 -0.88 -19.23
C LEU A 478 2.90 -2.16 -18.66
N LEU A 479 3.37 -2.56 -17.47
CA LEU A 479 2.81 -3.63 -16.65
C LEU A 479 2.44 -3.07 -15.27
N VAL A 480 1.30 -3.50 -14.69
CA VAL A 480 0.74 -2.95 -13.45
C VAL A 480 0.33 -4.09 -12.50
N PRO A 481 1.28 -4.71 -11.79
CA PRO A 481 1.00 -5.88 -10.94
C PRO A 481 0.39 -5.55 -9.57
N VAL A 482 0.45 -4.29 -9.10
CA VAL A 482 -0.06 -3.87 -7.77
C VAL A 482 -1.44 -3.22 -7.91
N CYS A 483 -1.54 -2.15 -8.69
CA CYS A 483 -2.80 -1.49 -9.02
C CYS A 483 -3.50 -2.16 -10.21
N LEU A 484 -3.50 -3.49 -10.24
CA LEU A 484 -4.01 -4.30 -11.33
C LEU A 484 -5.52 -4.11 -11.53
N SER A 485 -6.04 -4.65 -12.64
CA SER A 485 -7.47 -4.60 -12.95
C SER A 485 -8.24 -5.60 -12.11
N ALA A 486 -8.83 -5.11 -11.03
CA ALA A 486 -9.63 -5.87 -10.10
C ALA A 486 -10.80 -5.03 -9.59
N SER A 487 -11.91 -5.68 -9.24
CA SER A 487 -12.98 -5.01 -8.50
C SER A 487 -12.52 -4.66 -7.10
N HIS A 488 -13.25 -3.77 -6.44
CA HIS A 488 -13.01 -3.46 -5.04
C HIS A 488 -13.03 -4.73 -4.16
N ILE A 489 -14.00 -5.62 -4.37
CA ILE A 489 -14.11 -6.87 -3.59
C ILE A 489 -12.93 -7.79 -3.85
N ALA A 490 -12.54 -8.01 -5.10
CA ALA A 490 -11.38 -8.84 -5.40
C ALA A 490 -10.08 -8.24 -4.81
N MET A 491 -9.95 -6.91 -4.80
CA MET A 491 -8.79 -6.23 -4.20
C MET A 491 -8.67 -6.52 -2.70
N THR A 492 -9.75 -6.75 -1.96
CA THR A 492 -9.69 -7.11 -0.53
C THR A 492 -8.92 -8.39 -0.25
N SER A 493 -8.83 -9.28 -1.24
CA SER A 493 -8.09 -10.54 -1.20
C SER A 493 -6.71 -10.44 -1.89
N ILE A 494 -6.65 -9.78 -3.05
CA ILE A 494 -5.43 -9.69 -3.87
C ILE A 494 -4.34 -8.86 -3.19
N ARG A 495 -4.70 -7.84 -2.43
CA ARG A 495 -3.79 -6.88 -1.79
C ARG A 495 -2.85 -7.46 -0.73
N MET A 496 -2.81 -8.76 -0.56
CA MET A 496 -1.83 -9.42 0.31
C MET A 496 -0.46 -9.41 -0.35
N GLU A 497 0.58 -8.99 0.38
CA GLU A 497 1.94 -8.84 -0.13
C GLU A 497 2.47 -10.06 -0.91
N PRO A 498 2.21 -11.33 -0.48
CA PRO A 498 2.64 -12.48 -1.26
C PRO A 498 2.06 -12.53 -2.68
N VAL A 499 0.82 -12.07 -2.86
CA VAL A 499 0.17 -12.03 -4.19
C VAL A 499 0.85 -10.97 -5.05
N TRP A 500 1.07 -9.77 -4.53
CA TRP A 500 1.77 -8.72 -5.24
C TRP A 500 3.22 -9.11 -5.60
N MET A 501 3.92 -9.82 -4.72
CA MET A 501 5.26 -10.35 -5.02
C MET A 501 5.23 -11.36 -6.18
N ILE A 502 4.26 -12.28 -6.19
CA ILE A 502 4.03 -13.25 -7.28
C ILE A 502 3.78 -12.51 -8.60
N LEU A 503 2.89 -11.53 -8.59
CA LEU A 503 2.54 -10.76 -9.79
C LEU A 503 3.71 -9.88 -10.26
N GLY A 504 4.52 -9.35 -9.34
CA GLY A 504 5.75 -8.64 -9.66
C GLY A 504 6.76 -9.53 -10.40
N GLU A 505 7.02 -10.75 -9.88
CA GLU A 505 7.89 -11.72 -10.58
C GLU A 505 7.35 -12.03 -11.98
N SER A 506 6.05 -12.24 -12.10
CA SER A 506 5.39 -12.50 -13.39
C SER A 506 5.48 -11.33 -14.35
N ALA A 507 5.30 -10.11 -13.87
CA ALA A 507 5.47 -8.88 -14.66
C ALA A 507 6.93 -8.73 -15.14
N GLY A 508 7.91 -9.04 -14.29
CA GLY A 508 9.33 -8.97 -14.67
C GLY A 508 9.71 -9.97 -15.76
N VAL A 509 9.19 -11.21 -15.69
CA VAL A 509 9.38 -12.21 -16.76
C VAL A 509 8.71 -11.76 -18.06
N ALA A 510 7.49 -11.21 -17.96
CA ALA A 510 6.75 -10.69 -19.11
C ALA A 510 7.48 -9.48 -19.75
N ALA A 511 8.01 -8.56 -18.95
CA ALA A 511 8.82 -7.44 -19.41
C ALA A 511 10.05 -7.93 -20.19
N ALA A 512 10.76 -8.93 -19.67
CA ALA A 512 11.90 -9.52 -20.36
C ALA A 512 11.53 -10.15 -21.71
N MET A 513 10.38 -10.81 -21.79
CA MET A 513 9.89 -11.38 -23.06
C MET A 513 9.50 -10.28 -24.05
N ALA A 514 8.87 -9.21 -23.60
CA ALA A 514 8.50 -8.07 -24.45
C ALA A 514 9.74 -7.36 -25.01
N VAL A 515 10.77 -7.12 -24.19
CA VAL A 515 12.06 -6.55 -24.63
C VAL A 515 12.75 -7.46 -25.66
N ALA A 516 12.88 -8.75 -25.36
CA ALA A 516 13.55 -9.71 -26.26
C ALA A 516 12.82 -9.86 -27.60
N GLY A 517 11.50 -9.86 -27.60
CA GLY A 517 10.67 -9.96 -28.80
C GLY A 517 10.44 -8.62 -29.52
N ARG A 518 10.77 -7.49 -28.90
CA ARG A 518 10.37 -6.14 -29.35
C ARG A 518 8.86 -6.04 -29.60
N LEU A 519 8.09 -6.58 -28.67
CA LEU A 519 6.63 -6.71 -28.76
C LEU A 519 5.93 -5.82 -27.72
N PRO A 520 4.74 -5.31 -28.02
CA PRO A 520 3.83 -4.85 -27.00
C PRO A 520 3.63 -5.89 -25.91
N VAL A 521 3.54 -5.48 -24.66
CA VAL A 521 3.34 -6.41 -23.52
C VAL A 521 2.07 -7.26 -23.67
N GLN A 522 1.07 -6.79 -24.41
CA GLN A 522 -0.15 -7.50 -24.71
C GLN A 522 0.02 -8.63 -25.74
N GLN A 523 1.14 -8.67 -26.48
CA GLN A 523 1.38 -9.60 -27.59
C GLN A 523 2.41 -10.69 -27.26
N ILE A 524 2.88 -10.76 -26.03
CA ILE A 524 3.77 -11.85 -25.62
C ILE A 524 3.04 -13.20 -25.64
N ASN A 525 3.77 -14.25 -25.90
CA ASN A 525 3.21 -15.61 -25.93
C ASN A 525 2.94 -16.10 -24.50
N ILE A 526 1.67 -16.25 -24.13
CA ILE A 526 1.23 -16.64 -22.79
C ILE A 526 1.71 -18.05 -22.40
N THR A 527 1.66 -19.01 -23.30
CA THR A 527 2.14 -20.37 -23.04
C THR A 527 3.62 -20.37 -22.69
N SER A 528 4.41 -19.59 -23.41
CA SER A 528 5.86 -19.43 -23.14
C SER A 528 6.09 -18.70 -21.81
N LEU A 529 5.30 -17.68 -21.49
CA LEU A 529 5.36 -16.99 -20.20
C LEU A 529 5.07 -17.97 -19.06
N GLN A 530 3.98 -18.71 -19.15
CA GLN A 530 3.60 -19.72 -18.15
C GLN A 530 4.66 -20.81 -18.00
N GLY A 531 5.31 -21.24 -19.09
CA GLY A 531 6.44 -22.16 -19.06
C GLY A 531 7.57 -21.62 -18.19
N LYS A 532 8.03 -20.38 -18.49
CA LYS A 532 9.09 -19.71 -17.72
C LYS A 532 8.73 -19.50 -16.24
N LEU A 533 7.49 -19.18 -15.95
CA LEU A 533 7.01 -19.04 -14.57
C LEU A 533 7.02 -20.36 -13.81
N ARG A 534 6.63 -21.47 -14.46
CA ARG A 534 6.74 -22.83 -13.86
C ARG A 534 8.18 -23.22 -13.60
N ASP A 535 9.10 -22.88 -14.51
CA ASP A 535 10.55 -23.15 -14.34
C ASP A 535 11.11 -22.39 -13.12
N LEU A 536 10.55 -21.22 -12.78
CA LEU A 536 10.85 -20.47 -11.55
C LEU A 536 10.12 -21.03 -10.31
N GLY A 537 9.29 -22.06 -10.45
CA GLY A 537 8.52 -22.67 -9.37
C GLY A 537 7.21 -21.94 -9.02
N GLN A 538 6.73 -21.02 -9.89
CA GLN A 538 5.44 -20.37 -9.71
C GLN A 538 4.27 -21.36 -9.81
N LYS A 539 3.22 -21.07 -9.05
CA LYS A 539 1.97 -21.82 -9.06
C LYS A 539 0.95 -21.09 -9.95
N LEU A 540 0.49 -21.77 -11.00
CA LEU A 540 -0.41 -21.20 -12.02
C LEU A 540 -1.74 -21.95 -12.13
N ALA A 541 -1.86 -23.09 -11.45
CA ALA A 541 -3.06 -23.92 -11.40
C ALA A 541 -3.42 -24.22 -9.95
N ARG A 542 -4.73 -24.38 -9.71
CA ARG A 542 -5.34 -24.74 -8.43
C ARG A 542 -4.96 -26.14 -7.99
#